data_feb965538350cdb5578ed43ce2c4d563
#
_entry.id   feb965538350cdb5578ed43ce2c4d563
#
_cell.length_a   1.000
_cell.length_b   1.000
_cell.length_c   1.000
_cell.angle_alpha   90.00
_cell.angle_beta   90.00
_cell.angle_gamma   90.00
#
_symmetry.space_group_name_H-M   'P 1'
#
loop_
_entity.id
_entity.type
_entity.pdbx_description
1 polymer ?
#
loop_
_entity_poly.entity_id
_entity_poly.type
_entity_poly.pdbx_seq_one_letter_code
_entity_poly.pdbx_strand_id
1 'polypeptide(L)'
;MIFDTDVLIWFLRGDGAAARLIESQSDRAISMISAMELLQGARSRAEIKTIHQFIQQSDIRLVPVNESISHVALSLIEAHALAAGLRVADALIAATAREGALPLATGNARHFKAIAGLEVKAFRPEAG
;
A
#
# COMPACT_ATOMS: atom_id res chain seq x y z
N MET A 1 0.58 2.00 10.13
CA MET A 1 0.90 1.00 9.09
C MET A 1 0.41 1.49 7.74
N ILE A 2 1.26 1.37 6.73
CA ILE A 2 0.89 1.61 5.33
C ILE A 2 0.44 0.27 4.74
N PHE A 3 -0.71 0.23 4.10
CA PHE A 3 -1.21 -0.97 3.42
C PHE A 3 -0.94 -0.86 1.93
N ASP A 4 -0.25 -1.88 1.37
CA ASP A 4 -0.09 -1.98 -0.08
C ASP A 4 -1.46 -2.20 -0.73
N THR A 5 -1.56 -1.88 -1.99
CA THR A 5 -2.81 -1.97 -2.76
C THR A 5 -3.43 -3.38 -2.71
N ASP A 6 -2.61 -4.42 -2.74
CA ASP A 6 -3.10 -5.81 -2.71
C ASP A 6 -3.87 -6.14 -1.41
N VAL A 7 -3.41 -5.63 -0.27
CA VAL A 7 -4.12 -5.81 1.01
C VAL A 7 -5.52 -5.21 0.94
N LEU A 8 -5.63 -4.03 0.34
CA LEU A 8 -6.90 -3.33 0.18
C LEU A 8 -7.85 -4.06 -0.77
N ILE A 9 -7.30 -4.61 -1.85
CA ILE A 9 -8.08 -5.41 -2.80
C ILE A 9 -8.67 -6.63 -2.11
N TRP A 10 -7.87 -7.34 -1.31
CA TRP A 10 -8.37 -8.50 -0.54
C TRP A 10 -9.44 -8.10 0.46
N PHE A 11 -9.26 -6.96 1.14
CA PHE A 11 -10.29 -6.46 2.04
C PHE A 11 -11.61 -6.22 1.30
N LEU A 12 -11.56 -5.56 0.14
CA LEU A 12 -12.75 -5.25 -0.66
C LEU A 12 -13.43 -6.53 -1.19
N ARG A 13 -12.69 -7.62 -1.31
CA ARG A 13 -13.22 -8.94 -1.66
C ARG A 13 -13.78 -9.70 -0.46
N GLY A 14 -13.73 -9.14 0.72
CA GLY A 14 -14.27 -9.75 1.93
C GLY A 14 -13.30 -10.68 2.66
N ASP A 15 -11.99 -10.58 2.39
CA ASP A 15 -11.01 -11.45 3.06
C ASP A 15 -10.89 -11.12 4.55
N GLY A 16 -11.04 -12.15 5.39
CA GLY A 16 -11.01 -11.97 6.84
C GLY A 16 -9.63 -11.58 7.38
N ALA A 17 -8.56 -12.08 6.78
CA ALA A 17 -7.20 -11.74 7.21
C ALA A 17 -6.90 -10.27 6.95
N ALA A 18 -7.32 -9.75 5.80
CA ALA A 18 -7.17 -8.33 5.47
C ALA A 18 -7.96 -7.45 6.44
N ALA A 19 -9.21 -7.84 6.75
CA ALA A 19 -10.04 -7.11 7.71
C ALA A 19 -9.38 -7.07 9.10
N ARG A 20 -8.90 -8.20 9.60
CA ARG A 20 -8.25 -8.26 10.91
C ARG A 20 -6.98 -7.43 10.96
N LEU A 21 -6.18 -7.46 9.89
CA LEU A 21 -4.96 -6.67 9.83
C LEU A 21 -5.27 -5.17 9.92
N ILE A 22 -6.19 -4.68 9.09
CA ILE A 22 -6.56 -3.26 9.09
C ILE A 22 -7.13 -2.85 10.44
N GLU A 23 -8.05 -3.63 10.99
CA GLU A 23 -8.68 -3.33 12.27
C GLU A 23 -7.69 -3.33 13.43
N SER A 24 -6.62 -4.13 13.35
CA SER A 24 -5.60 -4.22 14.40
C SER A 24 -4.73 -2.99 14.52
N GLN A 25 -4.75 -2.10 13.53
CA GLN A 25 -3.87 -0.94 13.48
C GLN A 25 -4.61 0.32 13.93
N SER A 26 -4.00 1.09 14.84
CA SER A 26 -4.54 2.38 15.28
C SER A 26 -4.21 3.49 14.28
N ASP A 27 -3.04 3.43 13.64
CA ASP A 27 -2.65 4.37 12.58
C ASP A 27 -2.72 3.66 11.24
N ARG A 28 -3.77 3.93 10.50
CA ARG A 28 -4.06 3.30 9.20
C ARG A 28 -3.84 4.31 8.10
N ALA A 29 -2.95 3.99 7.18
CA ALA A 29 -2.63 4.91 6.09
C ALA A 29 -2.39 4.15 4.79
N ILE A 30 -2.62 4.82 3.68
CA ILE A 30 -2.27 4.33 2.35
C ILE A 30 -1.65 5.46 1.55
N SER A 31 -0.78 5.10 0.62
CA SER A 31 -0.29 6.04 -0.37
C SER A 31 -1.44 6.50 -1.28
N MET A 32 -1.39 7.75 -1.69
CA MET A 32 -2.29 8.25 -2.74
C MET A 32 -2.24 7.34 -3.99
N ILE A 33 -1.08 6.74 -4.26
CA ILE A 33 -0.90 5.80 -5.38
C ILE A 33 -1.82 4.59 -5.21
N SER A 34 -1.94 4.03 -4.00
CA SER A 34 -2.85 2.90 -3.77
C SER A 34 -4.30 3.28 -4.01
N ALA A 35 -4.71 4.47 -3.58
CA ALA A 35 -6.06 4.97 -3.86
C ALA A 35 -6.30 5.08 -5.37
N MET A 36 -5.32 5.62 -6.11
CA MET A 36 -5.42 5.73 -7.57
C MET A 36 -5.51 4.34 -8.23
N GLU A 37 -4.74 3.37 -7.78
CA GLU A 37 -4.78 2.01 -8.32
C GLU A 37 -6.14 1.36 -8.07
N LEU A 38 -6.71 1.53 -6.88
CA LEU A 38 -8.05 1.02 -6.58
C LEU A 38 -9.10 1.64 -7.50
N LEU A 39 -9.06 2.96 -7.66
CA LEU A 39 -10.02 3.68 -8.50
C LEU A 39 -9.86 3.32 -9.97
N GLN A 40 -8.63 3.17 -10.45
CA GLN A 40 -8.34 2.75 -11.82
C GLN A 40 -8.88 1.34 -12.10
N GLY A 41 -8.84 0.45 -11.12
CA GLY A 41 -9.35 -0.90 -11.22
C GLY A 41 -10.87 -1.02 -11.09
N ALA A 42 -11.57 0.05 -10.73
CA ALA A 42 -13.03 0.03 -10.59
C ALA A 42 -13.71 -0.14 -11.95
N ARG A 43 -14.72 -0.99 -12.00
CA ARG A 43 -15.44 -1.33 -13.24
C ARG A 43 -16.75 -0.58 -13.40
N SER A 44 -17.14 0.21 -12.40
CA SER A 44 -18.40 0.96 -12.42
C SER A 44 -18.34 2.14 -11.44
N ARG A 45 -19.27 3.06 -11.59
CA ARG A 45 -19.42 4.18 -10.64
C ARG A 45 -19.79 3.67 -9.23
N ALA A 46 -20.54 2.59 -9.15
CA ALA A 46 -20.87 1.96 -7.87
C ALA A 46 -19.62 1.46 -7.15
N GLU A 47 -18.69 0.84 -7.86
CA GLU A 47 -17.41 0.40 -7.28
C GLU A 47 -16.57 1.59 -6.81
N ILE A 48 -16.52 2.68 -7.56
CA ILE A 48 -15.82 3.91 -7.17
C ILE A 48 -16.40 4.44 -5.83
N LYS A 49 -17.72 4.47 -5.72
CA LYS A 49 -18.39 4.90 -4.49
C LYS A 49 -18.03 3.99 -3.31
N THR A 50 -18.03 2.69 -3.54
CA THR A 50 -17.66 1.70 -2.52
C THR A 50 -16.23 1.92 -2.04
N ILE A 51 -15.29 2.19 -2.94
CA ILE A 51 -13.89 2.46 -2.59
C ILE A 51 -13.78 3.70 -1.72
N HIS A 52 -14.44 4.80 -2.10
CA HIS A 52 -14.44 6.03 -1.30
C HIS A 52 -15.04 5.79 0.09
N GLN A 53 -16.16 5.08 0.17
CA GLN A 53 -16.80 4.75 1.43
C GLN A 53 -15.90 3.89 2.33
N PHE A 54 -15.22 2.91 1.75
CA PHE A 54 -14.28 2.06 2.46
C PHE A 54 -13.17 2.90 3.13
N ILE A 55 -12.52 3.75 2.36
CA ILE A 55 -11.41 4.57 2.86
C ILE A 55 -11.90 5.48 4.00
N GLN A 56 -13.03 6.12 3.81
CA GLN A 56 -13.60 7.05 4.79
C GLN A 56 -14.06 6.33 6.06
N GLN A 57 -14.81 5.24 5.91
CA GLN A 57 -15.39 4.51 7.04
C GLN A 57 -14.36 3.72 7.83
N SER A 58 -13.27 3.30 7.19
CA SER A 58 -12.20 2.56 7.85
C SER A 58 -11.18 3.47 8.53
N ASP A 59 -11.40 4.78 8.49
CA ASP A 59 -10.50 5.78 9.08
C ASP A 59 -9.07 5.63 8.55
N ILE A 60 -8.95 5.51 7.23
CA ILE A 60 -7.68 5.37 6.54
C ILE A 60 -7.22 6.74 6.04
N ARG A 61 -6.01 7.11 6.44
CA ARG A 61 -5.39 8.37 6.06
C ARG A 61 -4.75 8.23 4.67
N LEU A 62 -5.09 9.14 3.76
CA LEU A 62 -4.45 9.22 2.45
C LEU A 62 -3.18 10.06 2.54
N VAL A 63 -2.05 9.48 2.17
CA VAL A 63 -0.76 10.19 2.20
C VAL A 63 -0.38 10.62 0.79
N PRO A 64 -0.35 11.92 0.51
CA PRO A 64 0.02 12.40 -0.82
C PRO A 64 1.49 12.17 -1.13
N VAL A 65 1.79 12.05 -2.42
CA VAL A 65 3.17 11.96 -2.91
C VAL A 65 3.75 13.38 -2.88
N ASN A 66 4.54 13.65 -1.86
CA ASN A 66 5.22 14.94 -1.72
C ASN A 66 6.62 14.89 -2.35
N GLU A 67 7.32 16.01 -2.29
CA GLU A 67 8.66 16.12 -2.86
C GLU A 67 9.63 15.09 -2.28
N SER A 68 9.67 14.94 -0.96
CA SER A 68 10.54 14.00 -0.28
C SER A 68 10.27 12.56 -0.71
N ILE A 69 9.00 12.15 -0.74
CA ILE A 69 8.59 10.81 -1.18
C ILE A 69 9.00 10.58 -2.63
N SER A 70 8.85 11.59 -3.50
CA SER A 70 9.24 11.48 -4.91
C SER A 70 10.73 11.21 -5.07
N HIS A 71 11.58 11.93 -4.33
CA HIS A 71 13.04 11.75 -4.40
C HIS A 71 13.47 10.40 -3.83
N VAL A 72 12.89 9.97 -2.73
CA VAL A 72 13.17 8.66 -2.15
C VAL A 72 12.76 7.55 -3.13
N ALA A 73 11.59 7.66 -3.74
CA ALA A 73 11.11 6.67 -4.71
C ALA A 73 12.07 6.55 -5.91
N LEU A 74 12.58 7.68 -6.43
CA LEU A 74 13.58 7.67 -7.50
C LEU A 74 14.83 6.88 -7.09
N SER A 75 15.34 7.14 -5.89
CA SER A 75 16.51 6.43 -5.37
C SER A 75 16.24 4.92 -5.21
N LEU A 76 15.03 4.54 -4.79
CA LEU A 76 14.65 3.13 -4.65
C LEU A 76 14.60 2.42 -6.00
N ILE A 77 14.12 3.09 -7.04
CA ILE A 77 14.12 2.53 -8.40
C ILE A 77 15.55 2.32 -8.88
N GLU A 78 16.43 3.31 -8.70
CA GLU A 78 17.83 3.16 -9.08
C GLU A 78 18.51 1.97 -8.39
N ALA A 79 18.21 1.77 -7.10
CA ALA A 79 18.85 0.72 -6.31
C ALA A 79 18.25 -0.68 -6.54
N HIS A 80 16.95 -0.79 -6.82
CA HIS A 80 16.23 -2.07 -6.69
C HIS A 80 15.46 -2.53 -7.92
N ALA A 81 15.32 -1.71 -8.97
CA ALA A 81 14.52 -2.12 -10.13
C ALA A 81 15.10 -3.35 -10.83
N LEU A 82 16.42 -3.38 -11.04
CA LEU A 82 17.06 -4.49 -11.72
C LEU A 82 17.14 -5.75 -10.85
N ALA A 83 17.57 -5.62 -9.61
CA ALA A 83 17.84 -6.77 -8.74
C ALA A 83 16.56 -7.37 -8.14
N ALA A 84 15.59 -6.54 -7.77
CA ALA A 84 14.39 -6.97 -7.06
C ALA A 84 13.09 -6.81 -7.86
N GLY A 85 13.16 -6.26 -9.06
CA GLY A 85 11.98 -6.03 -9.90
C GLY A 85 11.06 -4.94 -9.35
N LEU A 86 11.59 -4.02 -8.55
CA LEU A 86 10.80 -2.93 -7.97
C LEU A 86 10.24 -2.04 -9.07
N ARG A 87 8.93 -1.83 -9.06
CA ARG A 87 8.23 -1.01 -10.05
C ARG A 87 7.95 0.39 -9.49
N VAL A 88 7.57 1.32 -10.36
CA VAL A 88 7.33 2.72 -9.97
C VAL A 88 6.30 2.84 -8.86
N ALA A 89 5.15 2.16 -8.98
CA ALA A 89 4.12 2.20 -7.94
C ALA A 89 4.66 1.65 -6.61
N ASP A 90 5.39 0.53 -6.65
CA ASP A 90 6.00 -0.07 -5.46
C ASP A 90 6.96 0.90 -4.78
N ALA A 91 7.79 1.58 -5.58
CA ALA A 91 8.76 2.53 -5.05
C ALA A 91 8.07 3.71 -4.36
N LEU A 92 6.99 4.21 -4.92
CA LEU A 92 6.22 5.30 -4.33
C LEU A 92 5.53 4.88 -3.03
N ILE A 93 4.97 3.67 -2.99
CA ILE A 93 4.35 3.12 -1.78
C ILE A 93 5.40 2.88 -0.70
N ALA A 94 6.53 2.25 -1.04
CA ALA A 94 7.63 2.02 -0.12
C ALA A 94 8.21 3.33 0.44
N ALA A 95 8.40 4.32 -0.42
CA ALA A 95 8.88 5.63 -0.02
C ALA A 95 7.92 6.31 0.97
N THR A 96 6.62 6.17 0.74
CA THR A 96 5.59 6.70 1.64
C THR A 96 5.73 6.08 3.04
N ALA A 97 5.89 4.77 3.10
CA ALA A 97 6.06 4.05 4.37
C ALA A 97 7.36 4.46 5.09
N ARG A 98 8.47 4.48 4.36
CA ARG A 98 9.77 4.81 4.93
C ARG A 98 9.83 6.24 5.44
N GLU A 99 9.34 7.20 4.67
CA GLU A 99 9.32 8.61 5.06
C GLU A 99 8.40 8.87 6.24
N GLY A 100 7.33 8.11 6.37
CA GLY A 100 6.41 8.18 7.50
C GLY A 100 6.85 7.37 8.72
N ALA A 101 7.97 6.64 8.61
CA ALA A 101 8.43 5.71 9.65
C ALA A 101 7.35 4.71 10.08
N LEU A 102 6.58 4.23 9.10
CA LEU A 102 5.51 3.26 9.31
C LEU A 102 5.86 1.94 8.62
N PRO A 103 5.47 0.80 9.20
CA PRO A 103 5.64 -0.47 8.51
C PRO A 103 4.73 -0.56 7.28
N LEU A 104 5.20 -1.29 6.27
CA LEU A 104 4.44 -1.60 5.06
C LEU A 104 3.92 -3.03 5.12
N ALA A 105 2.61 -3.19 5.05
CA ALA A 105 1.98 -4.50 4.91
C ALA A 105 1.75 -4.80 3.42
N THR A 106 2.25 -5.94 2.95
CA THR A 106 2.20 -6.30 1.53
C THR A 106 2.18 -7.81 1.34
N GLY A 107 1.48 -8.26 0.31
CA GLY A 107 1.53 -9.65 -0.16
C GLY A 107 2.76 -9.96 -1.01
N ASN A 108 3.51 -8.95 -1.42
CA ASN A 108 4.71 -9.07 -2.24
C ASN A 108 5.99 -8.69 -1.48
N ALA A 109 6.13 -9.20 -0.26
CA ALA A 109 7.23 -8.84 0.64
C ALA A 109 8.61 -8.95 -0.02
N ARG A 110 8.81 -9.93 -0.90
CA ARG A 110 10.11 -10.14 -1.57
C ARG A 110 10.56 -8.95 -2.42
N HIS A 111 9.63 -8.14 -2.94
CA HIS A 111 9.97 -6.95 -3.73
C HIS A 111 10.50 -5.81 -2.86
N PHE A 112 10.26 -5.86 -1.56
CA PHE A 112 10.56 -4.77 -0.63
C PHE A 112 11.64 -5.10 0.39
N LYS A 113 11.98 -6.38 0.58
CA LYS A 113 12.88 -6.84 1.65
C LYS A 113 14.25 -6.19 1.63
N ALA A 114 14.79 -5.88 0.45
CA ALA A 114 16.14 -5.33 0.31
C ALA A 114 16.20 -3.83 0.64
N ILE A 115 15.07 -3.18 0.82
CA ILE A 115 15.00 -1.74 1.05
C ILE A 115 15.43 -1.43 2.48
N ALA A 116 16.57 -0.76 2.64
CA ALA A 116 17.05 -0.33 3.95
C ALA A 116 16.09 0.70 4.58
N GLY A 117 15.88 0.58 5.88
CA GLY A 117 15.04 1.52 6.62
C GLY A 117 13.54 1.31 6.46
N LEU A 118 13.13 0.27 5.76
CA LEU A 118 11.72 -0.09 5.57
C LEU A 118 11.41 -1.35 6.38
N GLU A 119 10.46 -1.25 7.30
CA GLU A 119 9.90 -2.41 7.98
C GLU A 119 8.81 -3.01 7.11
N VAL A 120 8.96 -4.27 6.71
CA VAL A 120 8.00 -4.96 5.85
C VAL A 120 7.28 -6.03 6.65
N LYS A 121 5.94 -5.96 6.65
CA LYS A 121 5.10 -6.99 7.22
C LYS A 121 4.47 -7.79 6.09
N ALA A 122 4.83 -9.06 5.98
CA ALA A 122 4.25 -9.94 4.98
C ALA A 122 2.78 -10.20 5.30
N PHE A 123 1.94 -10.04 4.28
CA PHE A 123 0.51 -10.32 4.36
C PHE A 123 0.17 -11.54 3.51
N ARG A 124 -0.67 -12.42 4.05
CA ARG A 124 -1.21 -13.55 3.31
C ARG A 124 -2.72 -13.56 3.47
N PRO A 125 -3.48 -13.54 2.36
CA PRO A 125 -4.93 -13.62 2.45
C PRO A 125 -5.38 -14.98 2.97
N GLU A 126 -6.52 -14.99 3.65
CA GLU A 126 -7.14 -16.20 4.17
C GLU A 126 -7.79 -16.99 3.03
N ALA A 127 -8.38 -16.27 2.07
CA ALA A 127 -9.07 -16.84 0.92
C ALA A 127 -8.14 -17.24 -0.23
N GLY A 128 -6.88 -16.86 -0.14
CA GLY A 128 -5.86 -17.18 -1.14
C GLY A 128 -5.05 -18.39 -0.76
#